data_854dd47b3a15a289fb317c83066e5b82
#
_entry.id   854dd47b3a15a289fb317c83066e5b82
#
_cell.length_a   1.000
_cell.length_b   1.000
_cell.length_c   1.000
_cell.angle_alpha   90.00
_cell.angle_beta   90.00
_cell.angle_gamma   90.00
#
_symmetry.space_group_name_H-M   'P 1'
#
loop_
_entity.id
_entity.type
_entity.pdbx_description
1 polymer ?
#
loop_
_entity_poly.entity_id
_entity_poly.type
_entity_poly.pdbx_seq_one_letter_code
_entity_poly.pdbx_strand_id
1 'polypeptide(L)'
;MKAISCVLALALLAGCGGGGGSADDYRVVRMASGPVSKACNNSQRSARNPQLCGCIQAAADVELSGGDQRRMVRFYDDPHEAQEVRQSDRRRDEEFWKRYSAFVNRAESMCTGL
;
A
#
# COMPACT_ATOMS: atom_id res chain seq x y z
N MET A 1 -17.16 -12.52 68.34
CA MET A 1 -17.56 -13.30 67.56
C MET A 1 -17.73 -12.85 66.37
N LYS A 2 -17.92 -13.19 65.41
CA LYS A 2 -18.22 -12.98 64.30
C LYS A 2 -17.49 -12.31 63.45
N ALA A 3 -16.84 -12.60 62.86
CA ALA A 3 -16.23 -12.24 61.91
C ALA A 3 -16.50 -12.69 60.72
N ILE A 4 -16.77 -12.08 59.89
CA ILE A 4 -16.99 -12.47 58.69
C ILE A 4 -16.32 -11.73 57.80
N SER A 5 -15.64 -11.97 57.29
CA SER A 5 -15.00 -12.27 56.30
C SER A 5 -15.71 -12.34 55.05
N CYS A 6 -15.55 -11.49 54.29
CA CYS A 6 -15.88 -11.66 53.00
C CYS A 6 -14.95 -11.12 52.15
N VAL A 7 -14.39 -11.90 51.72
CA VAL A 7 -13.57 -11.73 50.74
C VAL A 7 -14.14 -11.83 49.51
N LEU A 8 -14.02 -10.98 48.77
CA LEU A 8 -14.28 -11.24 47.47
C LEU A 8 -13.40 -10.58 46.63
N ALA A 9 -12.63 -11.24 46.27
CA ALA A 9 -11.74 -10.91 45.29
C ALA A 9 -12.32 -11.14 43.99
N LEU A 10 -12.59 -10.27 43.38
CA LEU A 10 -12.86 -10.49 42.08
C LEU A 10 -11.93 -9.94 41.22
N ALA A 11 -11.26 -10.64 40.84
CA ALA A 11 -10.39 -10.37 39.84
C ALA A 11 -10.98 -10.55 38.57
N LEU A 12 -11.24 -9.69 37.96
CA LEU A 12 -11.59 -9.76 36.74
C LEU A 12 -10.80 -9.21 35.87
N LEU A 13 -10.30 -9.70 35.29
CA LEU A 13 -9.77 -9.71 34.33
C LEU A 13 -10.10 -9.60 33.25
N ALA A 14 -10.33 -8.93 32.88
CA ALA A 14 -10.50 -8.62 31.68
C ALA A 14 -9.46 -8.74 30.82
N GLY A 15 -9.35 -9.61 30.30
CA GLY A 15 -8.43 -9.78 29.36
C GLY A 15 -8.80 -9.26 28.08
N CYS A 16 -8.73 -8.10 27.92
CA CYS A 16 -8.99 -7.59 26.70
C CYS A 16 -7.87 -7.43 25.89
N GLY A 17 -6.90 -8.03 26.06
CA GLY A 17 -5.78 -7.77 25.30
C GLY A 17 -5.72 -8.41 23.98
N GLY A 18 -6.70 -9.04 23.57
CA GLY A 18 -6.56 -9.83 22.40
C GLY A 18 -6.65 -9.17 21.09
N GLY A 19 -6.94 -7.92 21.05
CA GLY A 19 -7.23 -7.36 19.76
C GLY A 19 -6.09 -7.05 18.88
N GLY A 20 -4.97 -6.78 19.41
CA GLY A 20 -3.89 -6.27 18.59
C GLY A 20 -3.14 -7.29 17.81
N GLY A 21 -2.98 -8.44 18.31
CA GLY A 21 -2.14 -9.43 17.66
C GLY A 21 -2.76 -10.09 16.46
N SER A 22 -4.04 -10.29 16.49
CA SER A 22 -4.66 -10.95 15.37
C SER A 22 -4.90 -10.04 14.20
N ALA A 23 -4.84 -8.76 14.37
CA ALA A 23 -5.01 -7.85 13.27
C ALA A 23 -3.86 -7.93 12.29
N ASP A 24 -2.72 -8.30 12.73
CA ASP A 24 -1.56 -8.39 11.85
C ASP A 24 -1.63 -9.62 10.96
N ASP A 25 -2.30 -10.64 11.39
CA ASP A 25 -2.43 -11.84 10.60
C ASP A 25 -3.43 -11.69 9.48
N TYR A 26 -4.33 -10.74 9.63
CA TYR A 26 -5.30 -10.51 8.59
C TYR A 26 -4.99 -9.24 7.85
N ARG A 27 -3.89 -9.24 7.23
CA ARG A 27 -3.56 -8.09 6.41
C ARG A 27 -4.47 -8.11 5.21
N VAL A 28 -5.41 -7.19 5.20
CA VAL A 28 -6.28 -7.04 4.04
C VAL A 28 -5.46 -6.37 2.96
N VAL A 29 -5.10 -7.15 1.99
CA VAL A 29 -4.42 -6.62 0.82
C VAL A 29 -5.47 -6.02 -0.07
N ARG A 30 -5.41 -4.73 -0.24
CA ARG A 30 -6.31 -4.07 -1.17
C ARG A 30 -5.82 -4.35 -2.58
N MET A 31 -6.70 -4.86 -3.39
CA MET A 31 -6.42 -5.13 -4.79
C MET A 31 -7.37 -4.34 -5.65
N ALA A 32 -6.85 -3.80 -6.72
CA ALA A 32 -7.63 -3.05 -7.68
C ALA A 32 -7.21 -3.44 -9.08
N SER A 33 -8.05 -3.13 -10.04
CA SER A 33 -7.77 -3.36 -11.46
C SER A 33 -7.74 -2.03 -12.18
N GLY A 34 -6.86 -1.91 -13.14
CA GLY A 34 -6.75 -0.70 -13.92
C GLY A 34 -5.51 -0.70 -14.80
N PRO A 35 -5.15 0.44 -15.37
CA PRO A 35 -4.03 0.51 -16.30
C PRO A 35 -2.70 0.13 -15.65
N VAL A 36 -2.51 0.44 -14.37
CA VAL A 36 -1.26 0.15 -13.69
C VAL A 36 -1.12 -1.33 -13.43
N SER A 37 -2.16 -2.01 -12.92
CA SER A 37 -2.13 -3.44 -12.69
C SER A 37 -1.95 -4.21 -14.00
N LYS A 38 -2.57 -3.74 -15.06
CA LYS A 38 -2.43 -4.35 -16.38
C LYS A 38 -0.98 -4.23 -16.88
N ALA A 39 -0.41 -3.05 -16.80
CA ALA A 39 0.98 -2.84 -17.21
C ALA A 39 1.94 -3.66 -16.35
N CYS A 40 1.69 -3.72 -15.07
CA CYS A 40 2.48 -4.52 -14.13
C CYS A 40 2.44 -6.00 -14.51
N ASN A 41 1.24 -6.55 -14.74
CA ASN A 41 1.08 -7.96 -15.09
C ASN A 41 1.69 -8.31 -16.45
N ASN A 42 1.73 -7.36 -17.36
CA ASN A 42 2.31 -7.55 -18.69
C ASN A 42 3.80 -7.24 -18.73
N SER A 43 4.38 -6.74 -17.64
CA SER A 43 5.79 -6.40 -17.60
C SER A 43 6.65 -7.66 -17.57
N GLN A 44 7.91 -7.51 -17.93
CA GLN A 44 8.86 -8.61 -17.91
C GLN A 44 9.57 -8.77 -16.58
N ARG A 45 9.10 -8.10 -15.55
CA ARG A 45 9.73 -8.16 -14.24
C ARG A 45 9.45 -9.49 -13.57
N SER A 46 10.48 -10.14 -13.09
CA SER A 46 10.36 -11.47 -12.48
C SER A 46 9.55 -11.44 -11.18
N ALA A 47 9.52 -10.31 -10.49
CA ALA A 47 8.81 -10.19 -9.22
C ALA A 47 7.31 -9.99 -9.39
N ARG A 48 6.81 -9.82 -10.61
CA ARG A 48 5.40 -9.55 -10.82
C ARG A 48 4.52 -10.73 -10.42
N ASN A 49 3.39 -10.42 -9.84
CA ASN A 49 2.32 -11.39 -9.61
C ASN A 49 0.99 -10.63 -9.47
N PRO A 50 -0.16 -11.29 -9.67
CA PRO A 50 -1.44 -10.59 -9.65
C PRO A 50 -1.74 -9.86 -8.34
N GLN A 51 -1.33 -10.41 -7.21
CA GLN A 51 -1.57 -9.77 -5.92
C GLN A 51 -0.75 -8.49 -5.79
N LEU A 52 0.51 -8.54 -6.14
CA LEU A 52 1.39 -7.38 -6.12
C LEU A 52 0.89 -6.31 -7.10
N CYS A 53 0.58 -6.71 -8.32
CA CYS A 53 0.12 -5.77 -9.34
C CYS A 53 -1.21 -5.13 -8.95
N GLY A 54 -2.13 -5.88 -8.35
CA GLY A 54 -3.39 -5.34 -7.85
C GLY A 54 -3.20 -4.37 -6.68
N CYS A 55 -2.28 -4.67 -5.80
CA CYS A 55 -1.93 -3.78 -4.69
C CYS A 55 -1.32 -2.47 -5.20
N ILE A 56 -0.43 -2.55 -6.16
CA ILE A 56 0.18 -1.37 -6.77
C ILE A 56 -0.88 -0.50 -7.42
N GLN A 57 -1.86 -1.12 -8.10
CA GLN A 57 -2.97 -0.36 -8.67
C GLN A 57 -3.78 0.36 -7.59
N ALA A 58 -4.04 -0.30 -6.47
CA ALA A 58 -4.78 0.32 -5.37
C ALA A 58 -4.03 1.55 -4.84
N ALA A 59 -2.71 1.47 -4.73
CA ALA A 59 -1.90 2.62 -4.33
C ALA A 59 -1.98 3.75 -5.37
N ALA A 60 -1.96 3.40 -6.65
CA ALA A 60 -2.07 4.38 -7.72
C ALA A 60 -3.42 5.09 -7.68
N ASP A 61 -4.48 4.36 -7.39
CA ASP A 61 -5.82 4.96 -7.32
C ASP A 61 -5.93 6.01 -6.22
N VAL A 62 -5.13 5.89 -5.17
CA VAL A 62 -5.11 6.89 -4.09
C VAL A 62 -4.33 8.14 -4.50
N GLU A 63 -3.19 7.95 -5.13
CA GLU A 63 -2.25 9.05 -5.34
C GLU A 63 -2.27 9.67 -6.74
N LEU A 64 -2.75 8.94 -7.73
CA LEU A 64 -2.62 9.34 -9.13
C LEU A 64 -3.97 9.42 -9.82
N SER A 65 -4.15 10.48 -10.60
CA SER A 65 -5.29 10.59 -11.49
C SER A 65 -5.18 9.57 -12.62
N GLY A 66 -6.26 9.37 -13.36
CA GLY A 66 -6.23 8.51 -14.53
C GLY A 66 -5.18 8.94 -15.55
N GLY A 67 -5.03 10.24 -15.75
CA GLY A 67 -4.00 10.75 -16.66
C GLY A 67 -2.59 10.47 -16.19
N ASP A 68 -2.35 10.65 -14.89
CA ASP A 68 -1.05 10.32 -14.29
C ASP A 68 -0.75 8.83 -14.40
N GLN A 69 -1.77 7.99 -14.19
CA GLN A 69 -1.59 6.55 -14.31
C GLN A 69 -1.23 6.15 -15.74
N ARG A 70 -1.90 6.73 -16.72
CA ARG A 70 -1.56 6.46 -18.13
C ARG A 70 -0.15 6.92 -18.47
N ARG A 71 0.28 8.01 -17.87
CA ARG A 71 1.64 8.50 -18.09
C ARG A 71 2.67 7.56 -17.49
N MET A 72 2.45 7.13 -16.26
CA MET A 72 3.43 6.28 -15.59
C MET A 72 3.51 4.87 -16.15
N VAL A 73 2.44 4.35 -16.76
CA VAL A 73 2.52 2.99 -17.30
C VAL A 73 3.55 2.87 -18.41
N ARG A 74 3.87 3.97 -19.08
CA ARG A 74 4.92 3.97 -20.08
C ARG A 74 6.29 3.68 -19.48
N PHE A 75 6.47 3.94 -18.20
CA PHE A 75 7.73 3.66 -17.51
C PHE A 75 8.05 2.17 -17.45
N TYR A 76 7.03 1.31 -17.57
CA TYR A 76 7.24 -0.13 -17.62
C TYR A 76 7.91 -0.55 -18.93
N ASP A 77 7.56 0.10 -20.02
CA ASP A 77 8.12 -0.20 -21.33
C ASP A 77 9.43 0.56 -21.57
N ASP A 78 9.51 1.76 -21.03
CA ASP A 78 10.68 2.63 -21.23
C ASP A 78 11.05 3.29 -19.90
N PRO A 79 11.87 2.61 -19.09
CA PRO A 79 12.32 3.18 -17.82
C PRO A 79 13.11 4.47 -17.98
N HIS A 80 13.72 4.70 -19.13
CA HIS A 80 14.45 5.93 -19.39
C HIS A 80 13.52 7.15 -19.36
N GLU A 81 12.28 6.99 -19.76
CA GLU A 81 11.31 8.06 -19.72
C GLU A 81 11.09 8.55 -18.28
N ALA A 82 11.11 7.65 -17.30
CA ALA A 82 11.01 8.03 -15.89
C ALA A 82 12.19 8.92 -15.48
N GLN A 83 13.38 8.62 -15.97
CA GLN A 83 14.56 9.43 -15.67
C GLN A 83 14.46 10.82 -16.29
N GLU A 84 13.93 10.91 -17.49
CA GLU A 84 13.72 12.21 -18.13
C GLU A 84 12.77 13.08 -17.34
N VAL A 85 11.67 12.51 -16.87
CA VAL A 85 10.69 13.24 -16.07
C VAL A 85 11.30 13.66 -14.74
N ARG A 86 12.04 12.77 -14.10
CA ARG A 86 12.67 13.05 -12.81
C ARG A 86 13.67 14.19 -12.90
N GLN A 87 14.39 14.30 -14.01
CA GLN A 87 15.41 15.30 -14.20
C GLN A 87 14.88 16.59 -14.85
N SER A 88 13.62 16.61 -15.21
CA SER A 88 13.02 17.75 -15.86
C SER A 88 12.83 18.90 -14.90
N ASP A 89 13.07 20.13 -15.37
CA ASP A 89 12.81 21.32 -14.60
C ASP A 89 11.50 22.00 -15.00
N ARG A 90 10.69 21.34 -15.82
CA ARG A 90 9.36 21.82 -16.16
C ARG A 90 8.46 21.65 -14.95
N ARG A 91 7.73 22.69 -14.62
CA ARG A 91 6.84 22.69 -13.46
C ARG A 91 5.86 21.52 -13.49
N ARG A 92 5.32 21.22 -14.66
CA ARG A 92 4.37 20.15 -14.84
C ARG A 92 4.97 18.78 -14.51
N ASP A 93 6.22 18.57 -14.91
CA ASP A 93 6.93 17.33 -14.60
C ASP A 93 7.30 17.24 -13.14
N GLU A 94 7.67 18.36 -12.54
CA GLU A 94 7.98 18.39 -11.11
C GLU A 94 6.76 18.06 -10.26
N GLU A 95 5.61 18.60 -10.63
CA GLU A 95 4.35 18.31 -9.92
C GLU A 95 3.94 16.85 -10.08
N PHE A 96 4.06 16.33 -11.30
CA PHE A 96 3.79 14.91 -11.55
C PHE A 96 4.74 14.05 -10.72
N TRP A 97 6.02 14.38 -10.69
CA TRP A 97 7.01 13.58 -9.98
C TRP A 97 6.73 13.53 -8.48
N LYS A 98 6.20 14.61 -7.92
CA LYS A 98 5.79 14.61 -6.51
C LYS A 98 4.68 13.60 -6.26
N ARG A 99 3.68 13.57 -7.13
CA ARG A 99 2.57 12.62 -7.00
C ARG A 99 3.06 11.19 -7.24
N TYR A 100 3.91 11.02 -8.23
CA TYR A 100 4.49 9.72 -8.52
C TYR A 100 5.33 9.19 -7.35
N SER A 101 6.11 10.05 -6.72
CA SER A 101 6.90 9.69 -5.55
C SER A 101 6.02 9.30 -4.37
N ALA A 102 4.92 10.01 -4.17
CA ALA A 102 3.95 9.67 -3.13
C ALA A 102 3.32 8.30 -3.41
N PHE A 103 3.02 8.03 -4.67
CA PHE A 103 2.53 6.72 -5.09
C PHE A 103 3.54 5.61 -4.80
N VAL A 104 4.81 5.82 -5.15
CA VAL A 104 5.85 4.81 -4.91
C VAL A 104 5.97 4.51 -3.42
N ASN A 105 6.00 5.55 -2.60
CA ASN A 105 6.09 5.37 -1.15
C ASN A 105 4.89 4.63 -0.59
N ARG A 106 3.71 4.94 -1.09
CA ARG A 106 2.50 4.24 -0.66
C ARG A 106 2.50 2.79 -1.09
N ALA A 107 2.91 2.52 -2.32
CA ALA A 107 2.98 1.15 -2.82
C ALA A 107 3.98 0.32 -2.03
N GLU A 108 5.13 0.88 -1.71
CA GLU A 108 6.11 0.19 -0.88
C GLU A 108 5.52 -0.16 0.48
N SER A 109 4.80 0.78 1.09
CA SER A 109 4.20 0.55 2.40
C SER A 109 3.08 -0.48 2.35
N MET A 110 2.21 -0.39 1.33
CA MET A 110 1.03 -1.24 1.22
C MET A 110 1.34 -2.64 0.73
N CYS A 111 2.31 -2.77 -0.15
CA CYS A 111 2.49 -3.97 -0.95
C CYS A 111 3.73 -4.79 -0.56
N THR A 112 4.42 -4.41 0.50
CA THR A 112 5.59 -5.15 0.97
C THR A 112 5.21 -6.58 1.32
N GLY A 113 5.98 -7.52 0.84
CA GLY A 113 5.77 -8.93 1.15
C GLY A 113 4.87 -9.68 0.18
N LEU A 114 4.42 -9.02 -0.89
CA LEU A 114 3.57 -9.68 -1.89
C LEU A 114 4.33 -10.19 -3.10
#